data_69f1c83aabdbe1e524604653fdd9788f
#
_entry.id   69f1c83aabdbe1e524604653fdd9788f
#
_cell.length_a   1.000
_cell.length_b   1.000
_cell.length_c   1.000
_cell.angle_alpha   90.00
_cell.angle_beta   90.00
_cell.angle_gamma   90.00
#
_symmetry.space_group_name_H-M   'P 1'
#
loop_
_entity.id
_entity.type
_entity.pdbx_description
1 polymer ?
#
loop_
_entity_poly.entity_id
_entity_poly.type
_entity_poly.pdbx_seq_one_letter_code
_entity_poly.pdbx_strand_id
1 'polypeptide(L)'
;MRNLLFVLPFLFLFSCESGKRTLPKSTGSANEIIVVVSDVLWDKYPAKAVKETFAKEYPGLQQSEPLFNIIRIKPGEFTTIFKTHQNIILISENQQEGKKNNFWASPQVVIGLRWNTESDKTQLIKKCKNYAAIFYQNQLKKMADKFSQSNNAIKSNFGIDVKIPSEYTTLSDSANLFWATYNPQKSDLIKQILVFKININELNFQENLILKVDSVLEKTLKGKSENNFVQIEKRFPLEISQNTYRGLWKMEQEFMGGPFLMKIQKQNQGKIIISIGIVFAPGQNKKRFMVEMDALL
;
A
#
# COMPACT_ATOMS: atom_id res chain seq x y z
N MET A 1 69.45 44.32 27.93
CA MET A 1 68.13 44.38 27.33
C MET A 1 68.02 43.15 26.43
N ARG A 2 67.19 42.16 26.87
CA ARG A 2 67.14 40.86 26.22
C ARG A 2 65.72 40.68 25.74
N ASN A 3 65.51 40.82 24.42
CA ASN A 3 64.20 40.66 23.76
C ASN A 3 63.79 39.19 23.75
N LEU A 4 62.69 38.86 24.45
CA LEU A 4 62.09 37.55 24.48
C LEU A 4 61.02 37.54 23.37
N LEU A 5 61.25 36.81 22.26
CA LEU A 5 60.36 36.61 21.18
C LEU A 5 59.38 35.51 21.59
N PHE A 6 58.11 35.86 21.86
CA PHE A 6 57.01 34.90 22.09
C PHE A 6 56.51 34.39 20.72
N VAL A 7 56.81 33.14 20.39
CA VAL A 7 56.29 32.43 19.27
C VAL A 7 54.96 31.76 19.73
N LEU A 8 53.83 32.30 19.30
CA LEU A 8 52.51 31.74 19.58
C LEU A 8 52.25 30.58 18.62
N PRO A 9 52.03 29.32 19.08
CA PRO A 9 51.71 28.23 18.18
C PRO A 9 50.26 28.37 17.72
N PHE A 10 50.06 28.57 16.40
CA PHE A 10 48.76 28.61 15.75
C PHE A 10 48.22 27.16 15.61
N LEU A 11 47.40 26.74 16.57
CA LEU A 11 46.68 25.46 16.54
C LEU A 11 45.59 25.53 15.46
N PHE A 12 45.85 24.97 14.27
CA PHE A 12 44.84 24.67 13.27
C PHE A 12 43.96 23.53 13.79
N LEU A 13 42.81 23.87 14.34
CA LEU A 13 41.73 22.91 14.57
C LEU A 13 41.13 22.54 13.20
N PHE A 14 41.61 21.45 12.62
CA PHE A 14 40.88 20.80 11.54
C PHE A 14 39.61 20.18 12.13
N SER A 15 38.53 20.96 12.18
CA SER A 15 37.18 20.42 12.37
C SER A 15 36.83 19.62 11.12
N CYS A 16 37.07 18.32 11.15
CA CYS A 16 36.47 17.38 10.22
C CYS A 16 35.00 17.26 10.58
N GLU A 17 34.17 18.19 10.13
CA GLU A 17 32.73 17.99 10.07
C GLU A 17 32.51 16.83 9.12
N SER A 18 32.20 15.66 9.67
CA SER A 18 31.63 14.53 8.92
C SER A 18 30.25 14.94 8.45
N GLY A 19 30.20 15.73 7.40
CA GLY A 19 28.98 16.20 6.78
C GLY A 19 28.12 14.98 6.38
N LYS A 20 27.11 14.66 7.16
CA LYS A 20 26.05 13.72 6.76
C LYS A 20 25.54 14.20 5.42
N ARG A 21 25.86 13.48 4.36
CA ARG A 21 25.40 13.79 3.00
C ARG A 21 23.86 13.76 3.03
N THR A 22 23.22 14.92 3.04
CA THR A 22 21.78 15.05 2.94
C THR A 22 21.36 14.58 1.53
N LEU A 23 20.67 13.46 1.48
CA LEU A 23 20.15 12.94 0.21
C LEU A 23 18.97 13.80 -0.24
N PRO A 24 18.82 14.05 -1.54
CA PRO A 24 17.64 14.73 -2.07
C PRO A 24 16.37 13.91 -1.80
N LYS A 25 15.22 14.60 -1.77
CA LYS A 25 13.92 13.94 -1.66
C LYS A 25 13.69 13.05 -2.90
N SER A 26 13.15 11.85 -2.70
CA SER A 26 12.82 10.96 -3.81
C SER A 26 11.69 11.53 -4.67
N THR A 27 11.78 11.26 -5.97
CA THR A 27 10.78 11.63 -7.00
C THR A 27 9.92 10.44 -7.40
N GLY A 28 8.96 10.65 -8.29
CA GLY A 28 8.07 9.63 -8.81
C GLY A 28 6.95 9.25 -7.87
N SER A 29 5.98 8.51 -8.40
CA SER A 29 4.84 8.02 -7.66
C SER A 29 5.16 6.70 -6.92
N ALA A 30 4.53 6.47 -5.77
CA ALA A 30 4.73 5.24 -4.99
C ALA A 30 4.29 3.96 -5.73
N ASN A 31 3.39 4.09 -6.71
CA ASN A 31 2.93 2.98 -7.54
C ASN A 31 3.72 2.83 -8.85
N GLU A 32 4.83 3.56 -9.03
CA GLU A 32 5.72 3.45 -10.19
C GLU A 32 7.03 2.78 -9.79
N ILE A 33 7.56 1.98 -10.72
CA ILE A 33 8.85 1.32 -10.58
C ILE A 33 9.66 1.59 -11.84
N ILE A 34 10.85 2.17 -11.68
CA ILE A 34 11.84 2.24 -12.75
C ILE A 34 12.57 0.90 -12.83
N VAL A 35 12.59 0.30 -14.01
CA VAL A 35 13.35 -0.91 -14.31
C VAL A 35 14.46 -0.56 -15.29
N VAL A 36 15.71 -0.60 -14.82
CA VAL A 36 16.89 -0.35 -15.64
C VAL A 36 17.41 -1.66 -16.17
N VAL A 37 17.33 -1.85 -17.47
CA VAL A 37 17.69 -3.11 -18.15
C VAL A 37 17.99 -2.86 -19.63
N SER A 38 18.98 -3.57 -20.20
CA SER A 38 19.28 -3.52 -21.63
C SER A 38 18.16 -4.14 -22.49
N ASP A 39 18.11 -3.78 -23.80
CA ASP A 39 17.16 -4.38 -24.73
C ASP A 39 17.32 -5.89 -24.80
N VAL A 40 18.56 -6.36 -24.91
CA VAL A 40 18.88 -7.81 -25.00
C VAL A 40 18.36 -8.60 -23.81
N LEU A 41 18.47 -8.04 -22.60
CA LEU A 41 17.95 -8.71 -21.39
C LEU A 41 16.44 -8.56 -21.27
N TRP A 42 15.89 -7.42 -21.70
CA TRP A 42 14.45 -7.17 -21.63
C TRP A 42 13.65 -8.11 -22.53
N ASP A 43 14.17 -8.43 -23.72
CA ASP A 43 13.52 -9.33 -24.67
C ASP A 43 13.60 -10.82 -24.25
N LYS A 44 14.25 -11.10 -23.13
CA LYS A 44 14.34 -12.42 -22.49
C LYS A 44 13.39 -12.54 -21.29
N TYR A 45 13.59 -13.60 -20.49
CA TYR A 45 12.77 -13.90 -19.33
C TYR A 45 12.65 -12.79 -18.27
N PRO A 46 13.66 -11.92 -18.00
CA PRO A 46 13.53 -10.84 -17.02
C PRO A 46 12.31 -9.94 -17.22
N ALA A 47 11.97 -9.59 -18.46
CA ALA A 47 10.75 -8.82 -18.73
C ALA A 47 9.49 -9.53 -18.27
N LYS A 48 9.40 -10.85 -18.56
CA LYS A 48 8.28 -11.68 -18.14
C LYS A 48 8.16 -11.71 -16.61
N ALA A 49 9.25 -12.01 -15.89
CA ALA A 49 9.28 -12.06 -14.44
C ALA A 49 8.88 -10.73 -13.79
N VAL A 50 9.38 -9.61 -14.33
CA VAL A 50 9.03 -8.26 -13.86
C VAL A 50 7.56 -7.96 -14.10
N LYS A 51 7.05 -8.16 -15.32
CA LYS A 51 5.65 -7.87 -15.67
C LYS A 51 4.67 -8.72 -14.86
N GLU A 52 4.87 -10.03 -14.80
CA GLU A 52 4.00 -10.96 -14.08
C GLU A 52 3.99 -10.73 -12.56
N THR A 53 5.02 -10.08 -12.03
CA THR A 53 5.13 -9.86 -10.58
C THR A 53 4.72 -8.47 -10.18
N PHE A 54 5.26 -7.45 -10.83
CA PHE A 54 5.05 -6.07 -10.42
C PHE A 54 3.87 -5.40 -11.15
N ALA A 55 3.60 -5.77 -12.41
CA ALA A 55 2.43 -5.29 -13.15
C ALA A 55 1.25 -6.28 -13.12
N LYS A 56 1.26 -7.27 -12.21
CA LYS A 56 0.09 -8.11 -11.98
C LYS A 56 -1.10 -7.26 -11.58
N GLU A 57 -2.28 -7.74 -11.83
CA GLU A 57 -3.53 -7.06 -11.45
C GLU A 57 -3.61 -6.84 -9.95
N TYR A 58 -4.10 -5.66 -9.55
CA TYR A 58 -4.47 -5.39 -8.17
C TYR A 58 -5.71 -6.23 -7.82
N PRO A 59 -5.68 -7.01 -6.73
CA PRO A 59 -6.75 -7.97 -6.43
C PRO A 59 -8.05 -7.27 -6.02
N GLY A 60 -9.19 -7.88 -6.37
CA GLY A 60 -10.52 -7.45 -5.94
C GLY A 60 -11.09 -6.23 -6.69
N LEU A 61 -10.57 -5.90 -7.86
CA LEU A 61 -11.11 -4.87 -8.73
C LEU A 61 -11.86 -5.47 -9.91
N GLN A 62 -12.98 -4.86 -10.32
CA GLN A 62 -13.72 -5.26 -11.53
C GLN A 62 -12.95 -4.89 -12.80
N GLN A 63 -12.31 -3.73 -12.83
CA GLN A 63 -11.46 -3.30 -13.92
C GLN A 63 -10.00 -3.59 -13.55
N SER A 64 -9.27 -4.21 -14.47
CA SER A 64 -7.86 -4.51 -14.28
C SER A 64 -7.04 -3.23 -14.13
N GLU A 65 -6.34 -3.11 -13.01
CA GLU A 65 -5.36 -2.05 -12.76
C GLU A 65 -4.06 -2.70 -12.27
N PRO A 66 -2.90 -2.40 -12.85
CA PRO A 66 -1.65 -3.03 -12.45
C PRO A 66 -1.24 -2.63 -11.03
N LEU A 67 -0.67 -3.57 -10.28
CA LEU A 67 -0.18 -3.32 -8.92
C LEU A 67 0.85 -2.18 -8.92
N PHE A 68 1.80 -2.20 -9.87
CA PHE A 68 2.73 -1.10 -10.14
C PHE A 68 2.79 -0.78 -11.62
N ASN A 69 2.99 0.49 -11.94
CA ASN A 69 3.32 0.96 -13.28
C ASN A 69 4.82 0.80 -13.51
N ILE A 70 5.20 0.07 -14.55
CA ILE A 70 6.60 -0.17 -14.89
C ILE A 70 7.06 0.86 -15.90
N ILE A 71 8.14 1.58 -15.59
CA ILE A 71 8.85 2.49 -16.47
C ILE A 71 10.21 1.85 -16.78
N ARG A 72 10.38 1.36 -18.00
CA ARG A 72 11.64 0.79 -18.44
C ARG A 72 12.59 1.89 -18.89
N ILE A 73 13.85 1.82 -18.45
CA ILE A 73 14.94 2.71 -18.84
C ILE A 73 16.13 1.87 -19.30
N LYS A 74 16.76 2.24 -20.41
CA LYS A 74 18.03 1.62 -20.84
C LYS A 74 19.18 2.09 -19.94
N PRO A 75 20.20 1.24 -19.70
CA PRO A 75 21.32 1.63 -18.83
C PRO A 75 21.98 2.95 -19.18
N GLY A 76 22.17 3.23 -20.50
CA GLY A 76 22.77 4.47 -20.99
C GLY A 76 21.88 5.71 -20.78
N GLU A 77 20.57 5.56 -20.62
CA GLU A 77 19.59 6.63 -20.38
C GLU A 77 19.33 6.85 -18.87
N PHE A 78 19.87 6.02 -18.01
CA PHE A 78 19.67 6.08 -16.57
C PHE A 78 20.47 7.23 -15.92
N THR A 79 19.98 8.44 -16.10
CA THR A 79 20.57 9.70 -15.63
C THR A 79 20.20 10.03 -14.17
N THR A 80 20.71 11.15 -13.67
CA THR A 80 20.47 11.63 -12.30
C THR A 80 18.99 11.82 -11.99
N ILE A 81 18.14 12.24 -12.93
CA ILE A 81 16.71 12.42 -12.75
C ILE A 81 16.05 11.08 -12.37
N PHE A 82 16.39 10.01 -13.07
CA PHE A 82 15.85 8.68 -12.78
C PHE A 82 16.42 8.06 -11.52
N LYS A 83 17.68 8.38 -11.16
CA LYS A 83 18.33 7.91 -9.93
C LYS A 83 17.63 8.40 -8.67
N THR A 84 16.92 9.51 -8.71
CA THR A 84 16.16 10.01 -7.56
C THR A 84 14.78 9.38 -7.40
N HIS A 85 14.33 8.54 -8.36
CA HIS A 85 13.03 7.85 -8.24
C HIS A 85 13.00 6.92 -7.02
N GLN A 86 11.84 6.85 -6.34
CA GLN A 86 11.74 6.14 -5.07
C GLN A 86 11.85 4.61 -5.16
N ASN A 87 11.42 4.01 -6.28
CA ASN A 87 11.45 2.56 -6.49
C ASN A 87 12.24 2.24 -7.77
N ILE A 88 13.37 1.57 -7.63
CA ILE A 88 14.26 1.26 -8.75
C ILE A 88 14.65 -0.22 -8.72
N ILE A 89 14.60 -0.87 -9.86
CA ILE A 89 15.15 -2.20 -10.09
C ILE A 89 16.25 -2.11 -11.16
N LEU A 90 17.44 -2.61 -10.84
CA LEU A 90 18.57 -2.71 -11.75
C LEU A 90 18.76 -4.17 -12.15
N ILE A 91 18.75 -4.49 -13.44
CA ILE A 91 18.92 -5.85 -13.95
C ILE A 91 20.08 -5.88 -14.94
N SER A 92 21.11 -6.67 -14.64
CA SER A 92 22.21 -6.96 -15.56
C SER A 92 22.89 -8.28 -15.20
N GLU A 93 23.77 -8.76 -16.07
CA GLU A 93 24.54 -10.00 -15.86
C GLU A 93 25.52 -9.85 -14.68
N ASN A 94 26.08 -8.68 -14.49
CA ASN A 94 27.04 -8.38 -13.42
C ASN A 94 26.43 -7.58 -12.27
N GLN A 95 25.10 -7.54 -12.15
CA GLN A 95 24.45 -6.75 -11.11
C GLN A 95 24.74 -7.34 -9.73
N GLN A 96 25.21 -6.51 -8.80
CA GLN A 96 25.23 -6.86 -7.38
C GLN A 96 23.80 -7.04 -6.91
N GLU A 97 23.49 -8.24 -6.45
CA GLU A 97 22.16 -8.56 -5.93
C GLU A 97 21.92 -7.96 -4.55
N GLY A 98 20.68 -7.62 -4.29
CA GLY A 98 20.24 -7.17 -2.99
C GLY A 98 19.42 -5.89 -3.01
N LYS A 99 19.09 -5.42 -1.80
CA LYS A 99 18.32 -4.22 -1.55
C LYS A 99 19.21 -3.15 -0.91
N LYS A 100 19.13 -1.93 -1.43
CA LYS A 100 19.74 -0.73 -0.83
C LYS A 100 18.62 0.28 -0.54
N ASN A 101 18.61 0.80 0.69
CA ASN A 101 17.70 1.88 1.06
C ASN A 101 18.42 3.22 0.96
N ASN A 102 17.73 4.26 0.50
CA ASN A 102 18.24 5.64 0.45
C ASN A 102 19.62 5.74 -0.23
N PHE A 103 19.75 5.16 -1.42
CA PHE A 103 21.04 5.09 -2.11
C PHE A 103 21.37 6.38 -2.86
N TRP A 104 20.40 6.96 -3.58
CA TRP A 104 20.56 8.24 -4.30
C TRP A 104 19.59 9.31 -3.83
N ALA A 105 18.49 8.93 -3.17
CA ALA A 105 17.47 9.83 -2.66
C ALA A 105 16.82 9.25 -1.40
N SER A 106 16.04 10.01 -0.67
CA SER A 106 15.33 9.53 0.53
C SER A 106 13.87 10.04 0.53
N PRO A 107 12.90 9.14 0.83
CA PRO A 107 12.97 7.69 0.98
C PRO A 107 13.08 6.95 -0.37
N GLN A 108 13.96 5.96 -0.48
CA GLN A 108 14.19 5.22 -1.72
C GLN A 108 14.49 3.75 -1.45
N VAL A 109 14.04 2.88 -2.35
CA VAL A 109 14.45 1.47 -2.42
C VAL A 109 15.02 1.17 -3.79
N VAL A 110 16.27 0.70 -3.81
CA VAL A 110 16.96 0.23 -5.02
C VAL A 110 17.23 -1.27 -4.88
N ILE A 111 16.83 -2.04 -5.87
CA ILE A 111 16.98 -3.49 -5.92
C ILE A 111 17.89 -3.87 -7.08
N GLY A 112 18.94 -4.64 -6.79
CA GLY A 112 19.77 -5.28 -7.79
C GLY A 112 19.32 -6.73 -8.03
N LEU A 113 19.14 -7.09 -9.29
CA LEU A 113 18.82 -8.45 -9.74
C LEU A 113 19.83 -8.87 -10.80
N ARG A 114 20.46 -10.03 -10.61
CA ARG A 114 21.36 -10.62 -11.59
C ARG A 114 20.60 -11.60 -12.48
N TRP A 115 20.91 -11.57 -13.76
CA TRP A 115 20.40 -12.51 -14.74
C TRP A 115 21.52 -12.94 -15.70
N ASN A 116 21.88 -14.20 -15.68
CA ASN A 116 22.93 -14.75 -16.55
C ASN A 116 22.35 -15.79 -17.52
N THR A 117 21.55 -16.72 -17.04
CA THR A 117 21.10 -17.88 -17.79
C THR A 117 19.63 -18.22 -17.52
N GLU A 118 19.06 -19.06 -18.38
CA GLU A 118 17.70 -19.57 -18.26
C GLU A 118 17.45 -20.38 -16.97
N SER A 119 18.51 -20.98 -16.38
CA SER A 119 18.44 -21.68 -15.09
C SER A 119 18.08 -20.75 -13.93
N ASP A 120 18.27 -19.43 -14.07
CA ASP A 120 17.97 -18.44 -13.04
C ASP A 120 16.46 -18.10 -12.94
N LYS A 121 15.61 -18.61 -13.85
CA LYS A 121 14.16 -18.27 -13.92
C LYS A 121 13.44 -18.39 -12.60
N THR A 122 13.52 -19.55 -11.94
CA THR A 122 12.82 -19.83 -10.67
C THR A 122 13.30 -18.90 -9.56
N GLN A 123 14.59 -18.65 -9.50
CA GLN A 123 15.21 -17.74 -8.54
C GLN A 123 14.77 -16.29 -8.78
N LEU A 124 14.78 -15.86 -10.04
CA LEU A 124 14.39 -14.49 -10.40
C LEU A 124 12.93 -14.20 -10.04
N ILE A 125 11.99 -15.08 -10.41
CA ILE A 125 10.56 -14.89 -10.09
C ILE A 125 10.33 -14.88 -8.58
N LYS A 126 11.01 -15.73 -7.82
CA LYS A 126 10.93 -15.73 -6.34
C LYS A 126 11.43 -14.42 -5.75
N LYS A 127 12.58 -13.90 -6.21
CA LYS A 127 13.13 -12.61 -5.80
C LYS A 127 12.17 -11.47 -6.15
N CYS A 128 11.64 -11.43 -7.38
CA CYS A 128 10.67 -10.44 -7.80
C CYS A 128 9.43 -10.42 -6.91
N LYS A 129 8.86 -11.58 -6.56
CA LYS A 129 7.69 -11.68 -5.64
C LYS A 129 7.99 -11.10 -4.27
N ASN A 130 9.15 -11.41 -3.69
CA ASN A 130 9.56 -10.86 -2.39
C ASN A 130 9.73 -9.33 -2.45
N TYR A 131 10.34 -8.82 -3.51
CA TYR A 131 10.55 -7.38 -3.67
C TYR A 131 9.26 -6.63 -3.99
N ALA A 132 8.32 -7.22 -4.72
CA ALA A 132 7.00 -6.64 -4.92
C ALA A 132 6.26 -6.43 -3.59
N ALA A 133 6.34 -7.41 -2.68
CA ALA A 133 5.79 -7.26 -1.34
C ALA A 133 6.46 -6.11 -0.56
N ILE A 134 7.79 -5.99 -0.63
CA ILE A 134 8.53 -4.90 0.02
C ILE A 134 8.12 -3.53 -0.54
N PHE A 135 8.02 -3.38 -1.86
CA PHE A 135 7.58 -2.13 -2.48
C PHE A 135 6.14 -1.78 -2.06
N TYR A 136 5.26 -2.77 -2.02
CA TYR A 136 3.88 -2.57 -1.58
C TYR A 136 3.80 -2.13 -0.12
N GLN A 137 4.53 -2.79 0.78
CA GLN A 137 4.58 -2.38 2.19
C GLN A 137 5.16 -0.96 2.38
N ASN A 138 6.18 -0.59 1.61
CA ASN A 138 6.69 0.77 1.63
C ASN A 138 5.66 1.80 1.12
N GLN A 139 4.87 1.43 0.11
CA GLN A 139 3.77 2.25 -0.39
C GLN A 139 2.70 2.45 0.69
N LEU A 140 2.28 1.38 1.38
CA LEU A 140 1.31 1.46 2.47
C LEU A 140 1.83 2.33 3.61
N LYS A 141 3.08 2.11 4.04
CA LYS A 141 3.71 2.93 5.09
C LYS A 141 3.72 4.41 4.71
N LYS A 142 4.19 4.76 3.50
CA LYS A 142 4.21 6.14 3.02
C LYS A 142 2.81 6.75 2.93
N MET A 143 1.80 5.96 2.59
CA MET A 143 0.41 6.39 2.58
C MET A 143 -0.09 6.62 4.01
N ALA A 144 0.16 5.67 4.91
CA ALA A 144 -0.21 5.76 6.31
C ALA A 144 0.44 6.94 7.06
N ASP A 145 1.69 7.29 6.70
CA ASP A 145 2.42 8.41 7.29
C ASP A 145 1.82 9.80 6.93
N LYS A 146 0.98 9.87 5.88
CA LYS A 146 0.22 11.09 5.57
C LYS A 146 -0.92 11.34 6.55
N PHE A 147 -1.40 10.29 7.20
CA PHE A 147 -2.49 10.32 8.17
C PHE A 147 -1.89 10.19 9.56
N SER A 148 -1.67 11.32 10.22
CA SER A 148 -0.76 11.44 11.36
C SER A 148 -1.24 10.78 12.65
N GLN A 149 -2.49 10.39 12.80
CA GLN A 149 -2.99 9.88 14.09
C GLN A 149 -3.91 8.66 13.94
N SER A 150 -3.68 7.67 14.83
CA SER A 150 -4.61 6.58 15.08
C SER A 150 -5.86 7.12 15.76
N ASN A 151 -7.02 6.55 15.48
CA ASN A 151 -8.25 6.93 16.13
C ASN A 151 -8.30 6.33 17.55
N ASN A 152 -8.28 7.20 18.56
CA ASN A 152 -8.26 6.78 19.97
C ASN A 152 -9.51 5.99 20.38
N ALA A 153 -10.67 6.32 19.84
CA ALA A 153 -11.92 5.62 20.13
C ALA A 153 -11.89 4.18 19.58
N ILE A 154 -11.40 3.98 18.35
CA ILE A 154 -11.22 2.64 17.78
C ILE A 154 -10.22 1.86 18.62
N LYS A 155 -9.10 2.45 18.99
CA LYS A 155 -8.09 1.78 19.83
C LYS A 155 -8.66 1.39 21.19
N SER A 156 -9.43 2.27 21.83
CA SER A 156 -10.07 2.01 23.12
C SER A 156 -11.16 0.93 23.03
N ASN A 157 -12.07 1.04 22.04
CA ASN A 157 -13.24 0.17 21.95
C ASN A 157 -12.93 -1.19 21.32
N PHE A 158 -11.96 -1.25 20.39
CA PHE A 158 -11.69 -2.46 19.60
C PHE A 158 -10.28 -3.02 19.79
N GLY A 159 -9.35 -2.28 20.40
CA GLY A 159 -7.97 -2.73 20.60
C GLY A 159 -7.12 -2.84 19.34
N ILE A 160 -7.56 -2.21 18.25
CA ILE A 160 -6.87 -2.20 16.96
C ILE A 160 -6.46 -0.78 16.56
N ASP A 161 -5.47 -0.70 15.68
CA ASP A 161 -4.95 0.57 15.19
C ASP A 161 -5.49 0.85 13.78
N VAL A 162 -6.49 1.72 13.68
CA VAL A 162 -7.08 2.20 12.42
C VAL A 162 -6.93 3.71 12.36
N LYS A 163 -6.46 4.21 11.23
CA LYS A 163 -6.30 5.65 11.00
C LYS A 163 -7.52 6.23 10.30
N ILE A 164 -8.07 7.29 10.85
CA ILE A 164 -9.18 8.01 10.24
C ILE A 164 -8.69 9.40 9.85
N PRO A 165 -8.57 9.71 8.54
CA PRO A 165 -8.17 11.02 8.07
C PRO A 165 -9.16 12.12 8.52
N SER A 166 -8.65 13.33 8.73
CA SER A 166 -9.44 14.46 9.26
C SER A 166 -10.60 14.88 8.36
N GLU A 167 -10.53 14.56 7.07
CA GLU A 167 -11.60 14.83 6.10
C GLU A 167 -12.80 13.86 6.19
N TYR A 168 -12.71 12.81 7.02
CA TYR A 168 -13.83 11.91 7.28
C TYR A 168 -14.72 12.45 8.41
N THR A 169 -16.02 12.29 8.25
CA THR A 169 -17.00 12.56 9.28
C THR A 169 -17.35 11.27 10.02
N THR A 170 -17.19 11.26 11.34
CA THR A 170 -17.61 10.13 12.18
C THR A 170 -19.12 10.17 12.36
N LEU A 171 -19.80 9.09 11.98
CA LEU A 171 -21.27 8.95 12.07
C LEU A 171 -21.69 8.03 13.23
N SER A 172 -20.83 7.12 13.66
CA SER A 172 -21.03 6.29 14.84
C SER A 172 -19.70 6.04 15.53
N ASP A 173 -19.71 6.12 16.86
CA ASP A 173 -18.57 5.80 17.73
C ASP A 173 -19.08 5.12 18.99
N SER A 174 -19.31 3.82 18.89
CA SER A 174 -19.82 3.00 19.99
C SER A 174 -18.89 1.82 20.28
N ALA A 175 -19.11 1.12 21.39
CA ALA A 175 -18.34 -0.04 21.78
C ALA A 175 -18.43 -1.22 20.78
N ASN A 176 -19.47 -1.25 19.92
CA ASN A 176 -19.71 -2.34 18.98
C ASN A 176 -19.58 -1.94 17.50
N LEU A 177 -19.68 -0.65 17.19
CA LEU A 177 -19.62 -0.14 15.81
C LEU A 177 -18.97 1.24 15.80
N PHE A 178 -17.89 1.38 15.05
CA PHE A 178 -17.37 2.65 14.58
C PHE A 178 -17.68 2.79 13.10
N TRP A 179 -18.14 3.98 12.68
CA TRP A 179 -18.42 4.29 11.28
C TRP A 179 -18.01 5.72 10.96
N ALA A 180 -17.17 5.87 9.93
CA ALA A 180 -16.77 7.15 9.38
C ALA A 180 -16.95 7.19 7.86
N THR A 181 -17.32 8.33 7.32
CA THR A 181 -17.57 8.57 5.90
C THR A 181 -16.79 9.75 5.36
N TYR A 182 -16.30 9.62 4.15
CA TYR A 182 -15.84 10.71 3.30
C TYR A 182 -16.80 10.84 2.13
N ASN A 183 -17.57 11.93 2.08
CA ASN A 183 -18.59 12.21 1.07
C ASN A 183 -18.58 13.70 0.72
N PRO A 184 -17.66 14.16 -0.12
CA PRO A 184 -17.53 15.56 -0.47
C PRO A 184 -18.64 16.01 -1.42
N GLN A 185 -19.19 17.22 -1.18
CA GLN A 185 -20.31 17.77 -1.99
C GLN A 185 -20.00 17.98 -3.49
N LYS A 186 -18.71 18.09 -3.86
CA LYS A 186 -18.28 18.41 -5.24
C LYS A 186 -17.82 17.21 -6.03
N SER A 187 -18.02 16.00 -5.56
CA SER A 187 -17.57 14.76 -6.20
C SER A 187 -18.46 13.59 -5.81
N ASP A 188 -18.67 12.67 -6.75
CA ASP A 188 -19.38 11.41 -6.48
C ASP A 188 -18.54 10.38 -5.71
N LEU A 189 -17.32 10.74 -5.29
CA LEU A 189 -16.45 9.87 -4.51
C LEU A 189 -16.99 9.70 -3.10
N ILE A 190 -17.35 8.47 -2.74
CA ILE A 190 -17.74 8.13 -1.36
C ILE A 190 -16.77 7.06 -0.85
N LYS A 191 -16.24 7.27 0.34
CA LYS A 191 -15.43 6.30 1.06
C LYS A 191 -16.02 6.06 2.44
N GLN A 192 -16.17 4.79 2.83
CA GLN A 192 -16.71 4.40 4.13
C GLN A 192 -15.67 3.55 4.86
N ILE A 193 -15.51 3.79 6.15
CA ILE A 193 -14.70 2.95 7.04
C ILE A 193 -15.59 2.52 8.19
N LEU A 194 -15.73 1.21 8.37
CA LEU A 194 -16.44 0.63 9.52
C LEU A 194 -15.50 -0.28 10.29
N VAL A 195 -15.63 -0.26 11.62
CA VAL A 195 -14.98 -1.22 12.53
C VAL A 195 -16.06 -1.76 13.46
N PHE A 196 -16.18 -3.08 13.52
CA PHE A 196 -17.23 -3.72 14.32
C PHE A 196 -16.84 -5.10 14.84
N LYS A 197 -17.57 -5.57 15.84
CA LYS A 197 -17.39 -6.89 16.45
C LYS A 197 -18.49 -7.83 15.99
N ILE A 198 -18.10 -9.06 15.65
CA ILE A 198 -19.07 -10.15 15.40
C ILE A 198 -18.68 -11.41 16.14
N ASN A 199 -19.66 -12.25 16.43
CA ASN A 199 -19.46 -13.59 16.96
C ASN A 199 -19.58 -14.59 15.82
N ILE A 200 -18.59 -15.48 15.66
CA ILE A 200 -18.57 -16.53 14.65
C ILE A 200 -18.23 -17.86 15.30
N ASN A 201 -19.03 -18.90 14.94
CA ASN A 201 -18.67 -20.27 15.21
C ASN A 201 -17.72 -20.77 14.12
N GLU A 202 -16.79 -21.68 14.47
CA GLU A 202 -15.75 -22.15 13.54
C GLU A 202 -16.27 -22.99 12.36
N LEU A 203 -17.42 -23.63 12.52
CA LEU A 203 -18.09 -24.37 11.44
C LEU A 203 -18.55 -23.41 10.33
N ASN A 204 -18.15 -23.67 9.08
CA ASN A 204 -18.46 -22.84 7.90
C ASN A 204 -18.02 -21.36 8.07
N PHE A 205 -16.83 -21.15 8.61
CA PHE A 205 -16.33 -19.82 9.00
C PHE A 205 -16.51 -18.78 7.89
N GLN A 206 -16.12 -19.08 6.65
CA GLN A 206 -16.14 -18.11 5.56
C GLN A 206 -17.55 -17.69 5.15
N GLU A 207 -18.49 -18.64 5.05
CA GLU A 207 -19.88 -18.36 4.72
C GLU A 207 -20.57 -17.56 5.83
N ASN A 208 -20.39 -17.99 7.07
CA ASN A 208 -20.94 -17.30 8.26
C ASN A 208 -20.33 -15.89 8.40
N LEU A 209 -19.05 -15.70 8.06
CA LEU A 209 -18.40 -14.40 8.06
C LEU A 209 -19.13 -13.43 7.13
N ILE A 210 -19.34 -13.82 5.86
CA ILE A 210 -19.96 -12.95 4.87
C ILE A 210 -21.40 -12.61 5.24
N LEU A 211 -22.18 -13.60 5.70
CA LEU A 211 -23.55 -13.35 6.17
C LEU A 211 -23.61 -12.36 7.34
N LYS A 212 -22.69 -12.47 8.31
CA LYS A 212 -22.60 -11.54 9.44
C LYS A 212 -22.16 -10.14 9.01
N VAL A 213 -21.19 -10.05 8.10
CA VAL A 213 -20.75 -8.76 7.52
C VAL A 213 -21.91 -8.11 6.77
N ASP A 214 -22.60 -8.83 5.87
CA ASP A 214 -23.77 -8.32 5.14
C ASP A 214 -24.83 -7.80 6.11
N SER A 215 -25.14 -8.52 7.20
CA SER A 215 -26.10 -8.06 8.21
C SER A 215 -25.71 -6.74 8.90
N VAL A 216 -24.41 -6.49 9.09
CA VAL A 216 -23.95 -5.19 9.64
C VAL A 216 -24.04 -4.11 8.58
N LEU A 217 -23.60 -4.39 7.35
CA LEU A 217 -23.64 -3.43 6.25
C LEU A 217 -25.09 -3.02 5.92
N GLU A 218 -26.00 -3.98 5.84
CA GLU A 218 -27.43 -3.74 5.62
C GLU A 218 -28.05 -2.81 6.66
N LYS A 219 -27.71 -2.97 7.93
CA LYS A 219 -28.22 -2.13 9.02
C LYS A 219 -27.61 -0.73 9.05
N THR A 220 -26.35 -0.62 8.60
CA THR A 220 -25.56 0.60 8.76
C THR A 220 -25.57 1.47 7.51
N LEU A 221 -25.39 0.87 6.34
CA LEU A 221 -25.25 1.58 5.07
C LEU A 221 -26.53 1.50 4.25
N LYS A 222 -27.43 2.44 4.54
CA LYS A 222 -28.74 2.55 3.85
C LYS A 222 -28.65 3.51 2.66
N GLY A 223 -29.46 3.23 1.62
CA GLY A 223 -29.71 4.13 0.51
C GLY A 223 -30.90 5.06 0.79
N LYS A 224 -31.55 5.51 -0.28
CA LYS A 224 -32.68 6.45 -0.19
C LYS A 224 -33.95 5.84 0.40
N SER A 225 -34.13 4.54 0.30
CA SER A 225 -35.26 3.80 0.88
C SER A 225 -34.76 2.72 1.83
N GLU A 226 -35.64 2.17 2.68
CA GLU A 226 -35.28 1.11 3.62
C GLU A 226 -34.82 -0.18 2.93
N ASN A 227 -35.30 -0.42 1.71
CA ASN A 227 -34.92 -1.58 0.90
C ASN A 227 -33.60 -1.41 0.14
N ASN A 228 -33.02 -0.21 0.19
CA ASN A 228 -31.72 0.08 -0.42
C ASN A 228 -30.62 -0.04 0.66
N PHE A 229 -29.77 -1.03 0.54
CA PHE A 229 -28.69 -1.29 1.50
C PHE A 229 -27.46 -1.89 0.82
N VAL A 230 -26.33 -1.74 1.45
CA VAL A 230 -25.05 -2.27 0.98
C VAL A 230 -24.92 -3.73 1.37
N GLN A 231 -24.48 -4.57 0.42
CA GLN A 231 -24.08 -5.95 0.66
C GLN A 231 -22.89 -6.35 -0.22
N ILE A 232 -22.22 -7.45 0.12
CA ILE A 232 -21.13 -8.01 -0.68
C ILE A 232 -21.70 -8.62 -1.96
N GLU A 233 -21.11 -8.30 -3.10
CA GLU A 233 -21.51 -8.82 -4.41
C GLU A 233 -20.94 -10.24 -4.60
N LYS A 234 -21.81 -11.25 -4.40
CA LYS A 234 -21.41 -12.67 -4.36
C LYS A 234 -21.09 -13.27 -5.74
N ARG A 235 -21.46 -12.59 -6.83
CA ARG A 235 -21.14 -13.04 -8.21
C ARG A 235 -19.66 -12.90 -8.53
N PHE A 236 -18.92 -12.10 -7.78
CA PHE A 236 -17.48 -11.95 -7.92
C PHE A 236 -16.76 -12.68 -6.78
N PRO A 237 -15.76 -13.52 -7.11
CA PRO A 237 -15.02 -14.25 -6.09
C PRO A 237 -14.25 -13.29 -5.18
N LEU A 238 -14.17 -13.64 -3.90
CA LEU A 238 -13.33 -12.90 -2.97
C LEU A 238 -11.85 -13.25 -3.16
N GLU A 239 -11.02 -12.24 -3.23
CA GLU A 239 -9.57 -12.38 -3.17
C GLU A 239 -9.11 -12.36 -1.73
N ILE A 240 -8.65 -13.52 -1.24
CA ILE A 240 -8.27 -13.71 0.16
C ILE A 240 -6.75 -13.86 0.26
N SER A 241 -6.13 -13.05 1.09
CA SER A 241 -4.71 -13.14 1.40
C SER A 241 -4.49 -12.91 2.89
N GLN A 242 -4.06 -13.95 3.60
CA GLN A 242 -3.96 -13.95 5.06
C GLN A 242 -5.32 -13.55 5.70
N ASN A 243 -5.35 -12.45 6.44
CA ASN A 243 -6.54 -11.93 7.10
C ASN A 243 -7.21 -10.79 6.33
N THR A 244 -6.84 -10.59 5.06
CA THR A 244 -7.35 -9.53 4.20
C THR A 244 -8.23 -10.11 3.10
N TYR A 245 -9.44 -9.61 3.01
CA TYR A 245 -10.45 -9.96 2.01
C TYR A 245 -10.68 -8.77 1.11
N ARG A 246 -10.68 -8.99 -0.19
CA ARG A 246 -10.98 -7.98 -1.21
C ARG A 246 -12.06 -8.49 -2.13
N GLY A 247 -12.97 -7.63 -2.55
CA GLY A 247 -14.06 -7.98 -3.43
C GLY A 247 -14.87 -6.76 -3.81
N LEU A 248 -16.08 -7.02 -4.30
CA LEU A 248 -17.01 -5.99 -4.69
C LEU A 248 -18.22 -5.95 -3.76
N TRP A 249 -18.73 -4.76 -3.56
CA TRP A 249 -20.02 -4.51 -2.91
C TRP A 249 -21.00 -3.93 -3.91
N LYS A 250 -22.28 -4.09 -3.65
CA LYS A 250 -23.38 -3.43 -4.36
C LYS A 250 -24.37 -2.83 -3.38
N MET A 251 -25.12 -1.84 -3.84
CA MET A 251 -26.34 -1.40 -3.18
C MET A 251 -27.54 -2.13 -3.79
N GLU A 252 -28.34 -2.74 -2.96
CA GLU A 252 -29.53 -3.43 -3.42
C GLU A 252 -30.53 -2.43 -4.00
N GLN A 253 -31.13 -2.76 -5.14
CA GLN A 253 -32.06 -1.93 -5.91
C GLN A 253 -31.53 -0.55 -6.38
N GLU A 254 -30.21 -0.34 -6.39
CA GLU A 254 -29.58 0.85 -6.96
C GLU A 254 -28.37 0.46 -7.84
N PHE A 255 -27.98 1.35 -8.74
CA PHE A 255 -26.80 1.16 -9.62
C PHE A 255 -25.49 1.62 -8.94
N MET A 256 -25.37 1.42 -7.64
CA MET A 256 -24.17 1.73 -6.90
C MET A 256 -23.42 0.47 -6.53
N GLY A 257 -22.09 0.51 -6.68
CA GLY A 257 -21.21 -0.58 -6.31
C GLY A 257 -19.75 -0.15 -6.46
N GLY A 258 -18.88 -1.00 -5.97
CA GLY A 258 -17.45 -0.75 -6.05
C GLY A 258 -16.62 -1.74 -5.27
N PRO A 259 -15.30 -1.53 -5.15
CA PRO A 259 -14.45 -2.41 -4.37
C PRO A 259 -14.57 -2.16 -2.87
N PHE A 260 -14.27 -3.22 -2.10
CA PHE A 260 -14.01 -3.15 -0.68
C PHE A 260 -12.72 -3.87 -0.30
N LEU A 261 -12.17 -3.50 0.85
CA LEU A 261 -11.10 -4.19 1.53
C LEU A 261 -11.50 -4.39 2.98
N MET A 262 -11.41 -5.62 3.45
CA MET A 262 -11.75 -6.02 4.82
C MET A 262 -10.58 -6.72 5.47
N LYS A 263 -10.23 -6.34 6.69
CA LYS A 263 -9.24 -7.01 7.52
C LYS A 263 -9.91 -7.62 8.74
N ILE A 264 -9.48 -8.84 9.08
CA ILE A 264 -10.03 -9.61 10.18
C ILE A 264 -8.97 -9.79 11.25
N GLN A 265 -9.34 -9.49 12.49
CA GLN A 265 -8.52 -9.78 13.66
C GLN A 265 -9.30 -10.70 14.60
N LYS A 266 -8.74 -11.88 14.87
CA LYS A 266 -9.32 -12.81 15.83
C LYS A 266 -9.08 -12.29 17.26
N GLN A 267 -10.15 -12.25 18.03
CA GLN A 267 -10.08 -12.14 19.49
C GLN A 267 -10.42 -13.49 20.14
N ASN A 268 -10.09 -13.62 21.43
CA ASN A 268 -10.40 -14.83 22.20
C ASN A 268 -11.91 -15.09 22.26
N GLN A 269 -12.33 -16.36 22.38
CA GLN A 269 -13.71 -16.81 22.61
C GLN A 269 -14.68 -16.61 21.41
N GLY A 270 -14.23 -16.84 20.16
CA GLY A 270 -15.11 -16.79 18.99
C GLY A 270 -15.56 -15.38 18.60
N LYS A 271 -15.01 -14.34 19.23
CA LYS A 271 -15.19 -12.94 18.81
C LYS A 271 -14.12 -12.56 17.81
N ILE A 272 -14.52 -11.89 16.75
CA ILE A 272 -13.61 -11.28 15.79
C ILE A 272 -13.93 -9.80 15.62
N ILE A 273 -12.89 -9.03 15.36
CA ILE A 273 -12.99 -7.63 14.97
C ILE A 273 -12.78 -7.56 13.47
N ILE A 274 -13.63 -6.81 12.82
CA ILE A 274 -13.58 -6.53 11.40
C ILE A 274 -13.37 -5.04 11.22
N SER A 275 -12.38 -4.67 10.40
CA SER A 275 -12.27 -3.34 9.82
C SER A 275 -12.52 -3.45 8.30
N ILE A 276 -13.41 -2.65 7.74
CA ILE A 276 -13.77 -2.66 6.33
C ILE A 276 -13.76 -1.25 5.75
N GLY A 277 -13.10 -1.10 4.60
CA GLY A 277 -13.11 0.09 3.78
C GLY A 277 -13.88 -0.16 2.48
N ILE A 278 -14.87 0.69 2.21
CA ILE A 278 -15.77 0.60 1.05
C ILE A 278 -15.58 1.86 0.20
N VAL A 279 -15.48 1.69 -1.11
CA VAL A 279 -15.23 2.80 -2.04
C VAL A 279 -16.29 2.82 -3.15
N PHE A 280 -16.92 3.97 -3.36
CA PHE A 280 -17.68 4.31 -4.55
C PHE A 280 -16.94 5.44 -5.29
N ALA A 281 -16.51 5.19 -6.52
CA ALA A 281 -15.72 6.14 -7.31
C ALA A 281 -16.06 5.98 -8.80
N PRO A 282 -17.25 6.40 -9.25
CA PRO A 282 -17.68 6.22 -10.65
C PRO A 282 -16.71 6.95 -11.60
N GLY A 283 -16.40 6.31 -12.73
CA GLY A 283 -15.53 6.88 -13.76
C GLY A 283 -14.06 7.06 -13.38
N GLN A 284 -13.62 6.58 -12.21
CA GLN A 284 -12.23 6.73 -11.73
C GLN A 284 -11.54 5.39 -11.54
N ASN A 285 -10.20 5.37 -11.63
CA ASN A 285 -9.37 4.24 -11.23
C ASN A 285 -9.48 4.03 -9.71
N LYS A 286 -9.75 2.77 -9.29
CA LYS A 286 -10.07 2.43 -7.90
C LYS A 286 -8.85 2.01 -7.08
N LYS A 287 -7.79 1.50 -7.73
CA LYS A 287 -6.61 1.00 -7.02
C LYS A 287 -6.06 2.00 -6.00
N ARG A 288 -5.95 3.29 -6.36
CA ARG A 288 -5.41 4.32 -5.46
C ARG A 288 -6.19 4.41 -4.14
N PHE A 289 -7.52 4.28 -4.21
CA PHE A 289 -8.39 4.32 -3.04
C PHE A 289 -8.29 3.04 -2.22
N MET A 290 -8.13 1.88 -2.89
CA MET A 290 -7.97 0.61 -2.20
C MET A 290 -6.61 0.49 -1.50
N VAL A 291 -5.55 1.05 -2.07
CA VAL A 291 -4.24 1.20 -1.40
C VAL A 291 -4.36 2.14 -0.19
N GLU A 292 -5.15 3.21 -0.31
CA GLU A 292 -5.45 4.08 0.84
C GLU A 292 -6.19 3.30 1.94
N MET A 293 -7.26 2.55 1.61
CA MET A 293 -7.96 1.71 2.59
C MET A 293 -7.02 0.69 3.24
N ASP A 294 -6.16 0.04 2.46
CA ASP A 294 -5.20 -0.93 3.01
C ASP A 294 -4.19 -0.28 3.97
N ALA A 295 -3.86 0.97 3.76
CA ALA A 295 -2.96 1.73 4.63
C ALA A 295 -3.64 2.30 5.89
N LEU A 296 -4.96 2.53 5.84
CA LEU A 296 -5.74 3.06 6.96
C LEU A 296 -6.16 1.97 7.94
N LEU A 297 -6.56 0.79 7.42
CA LEU A 297 -7.05 -0.35 8.18
C LEU A 297 -5.92 -1.24 8.71
#